data_f6eec965a8fbb5fbd75b3d86cd227536
#
_entry.id   f6eec965a8fbb5fbd75b3d86cd227536
#
_cell.length_a   1.000
_cell.length_b   1.000
_cell.length_c   1.000
_cell.angle_alpha   90.00
_cell.angle_beta   90.00
_cell.angle_gamma   90.00
#
_symmetry.space_group_name_H-M   'P 1'
#
loop_
_entity.id
_entity.type
_entity.pdbx_description
1 polymer ?
#
loop_
_entity_poly.entity_id
_entity_poly.type
_entity_poly.pdbx_seq_one_letter_code
_entity_poly.pdbx_strand_id
1 'polypeptide(L)'
;MYLLNSETPLYNHPLPQIEQWLESMGCEQDKKYLHLWRIKRPVWEAEIWLDIEEIVVRYLNAAADGEDIQRSFKYSLSRRDIEEAIFSEP
;
A
#
# COMPACT_ATOMS: atom_id res chain seq x y z
N MET A 1 -8.03 7.15 18.14
CA MET A 1 -7.74 7.71 17.06
C MET A 1 -8.14 7.04 15.81
N TYR A 2 -8.53 7.72 14.92
CA TYR A 2 -9.08 7.30 13.75
C TYR A 2 -8.30 7.76 12.60
N LEU A 3 -8.07 6.94 11.71
CA LEU A 3 -7.22 7.28 10.62
C LEU A 3 -8.01 7.75 9.40
N LEU A 4 -8.37 6.84 8.53
CA LEU A 4 -9.06 7.16 7.30
C LEU A 4 -10.48 6.64 7.33
N ASN A 5 -11.39 7.42 6.77
CA ASN A 5 -12.73 6.92 6.51
C ASN A 5 -12.61 5.86 5.41
N SER A 6 -13.07 4.64 5.68
CA SER A 6 -12.89 3.53 4.77
C SER A 6 -13.64 3.67 3.45
N GLU A 7 -14.68 4.51 3.42
CA GLU A 7 -15.50 4.66 2.23
C GLU A 7 -15.13 5.87 1.37
N THR A 8 -14.21 6.72 1.83
CA THR A 8 -13.82 7.93 1.13
C THR A 8 -12.60 7.66 0.25
N PRO A 9 -12.56 8.20 -0.98
CA PRO A 9 -11.38 8.04 -1.83
C PRO A 9 -10.10 8.52 -1.15
N LEU A 10 -9.00 7.83 -1.41
CA LEU A 10 -7.74 8.16 -0.75
C LEU A 10 -7.28 9.58 -1.06
N TYR A 11 -7.55 10.10 -2.26
CA TYR A 11 -7.08 11.45 -2.59
C TYR A 11 -7.73 12.54 -1.75
N ASN A 12 -8.81 12.23 -1.02
CA ASN A 12 -9.43 13.18 -0.11
C ASN A 12 -8.79 13.22 1.26
N HIS A 13 -7.75 12.44 1.49
CA HIS A 13 -7.06 12.39 2.77
C HIS A 13 -5.67 13.00 2.65
N PRO A 14 -5.22 13.79 3.63
CA PRO A 14 -3.86 14.33 3.60
C PRO A 14 -2.83 13.21 3.74
N LEU A 15 -1.66 13.43 3.16
CA LEU A 15 -0.60 12.42 3.16
C LEU A 15 -0.27 11.87 4.55
N PRO A 16 -0.18 12.70 5.61
CA PRO A 16 0.12 12.13 6.94
C PRO A 16 -0.90 11.09 7.41
N GLN A 17 -2.17 11.21 7.03
CA GLN A 17 -3.16 10.22 7.40
C GLN A 17 -2.97 8.92 6.61
N ILE A 18 -2.60 9.04 5.34
CA ILE A 18 -2.29 7.86 4.53
C ILE A 18 -1.09 7.12 5.12
N GLU A 19 -0.08 7.85 5.55
CA GLU A 19 1.10 7.26 6.16
C GLU A 19 0.76 6.57 7.48
N GLN A 20 -0.10 7.18 8.30
CA GLN A 20 -0.53 6.54 9.53
C GLN A 20 -1.31 5.25 9.27
N TRP A 21 -2.12 5.24 8.23
CA TRP A 21 -2.84 4.05 7.85
C TRP A 21 -1.86 2.93 7.46
N LEU A 22 -0.84 3.24 6.67
CA LEU A 22 0.16 2.24 6.30
C LEU A 22 0.89 1.70 7.53
N GLU A 23 1.24 2.56 8.47
CA GLU A 23 1.86 2.12 9.71
C GLU A 23 0.93 1.20 10.51
N SER A 24 -0.35 1.51 10.53
CA SER A 24 -1.32 0.68 11.25
C SER A 24 -1.48 -0.69 10.63
N MET A 25 -1.16 -0.83 9.34
CA MET A 25 -1.23 -2.11 8.65
C MET A 25 0.09 -2.90 8.80
N GLY A 26 1.07 -2.36 9.50
CA GLY A 26 2.33 -3.03 9.71
C GLY A 26 3.41 -2.68 8.70
N CYS A 27 3.21 -1.63 7.91
CA CYS A 27 4.20 -1.20 6.93
C CYS A 27 5.28 -0.34 7.58
N GLU A 28 6.48 -0.38 7.03
CA GLU A 28 7.59 0.45 7.47
C GLU A 28 8.04 1.35 6.34
N GLN A 29 8.24 2.62 6.65
CA GLN A 29 8.70 3.59 5.66
C GLN A 29 10.20 3.45 5.44
N ASP A 30 10.62 3.54 4.17
CA ASP A 30 12.03 3.53 3.84
C ASP A 30 12.69 4.82 4.34
N LYS A 31 13.90 4.72 4.84
CA LYS A 31 14.60 5.89 5.41
C LYS A 31 15.15 6.81 4.34
N LYS A 32 15.43 6.29 3.17
CA LYS A 32 16.00 7.08 2.09
C LYS A 32 14.93 7.58 1.12
N TYR A 33 13.98 6.72 0.77
CA TYR A 33 12.89 7.07 -0.15
C TYR A 33 11.60 7.13 0.66
N LEU A 34 11.20 8.33 1.06
CA LEU A 34 10.11 8.51 2.01
C LEU A 34 8.73 8.10 1.49
N HIS A 35 8.57 7.98 0.19
CA HIS A 35 7.31 7.46 -0.36
C HIS A 35 7.36 5.97 -0.67
N LEU A 36 8.43 5.30 -0.27
CA LEU A 36 8.50 3.85 -0.38
C LEU A 36 8.21 3.23 0.97
N TRP A 37 7.24 2.32 1.02
CA TRP A 37 6.87 1.59 2.21
C TRP A 37 7.00 0.11 1.94
N ARG A 38 7.33 -0.66 2.97
CA ARG A 38 7.48 -2.11 2.84
C ARG A 38 6.63 -2.81 3.87
N ILE A 39 6.07 -3.95 3.48
CA ILE A 39 5.33 -4.80 4.40
C ILE A 39 5.82 -6.23 4.25
N LYS A 40 5.97 -6.92 5.38
CA LYS A 40 6.39 -8.32 5.40
C LYS A 40 5.36 -9.13 6.14
N ARG A 41 4.76 -10.09 5.46
CA ARG A 41 3.81 -11.05 6.04
C ARG A 41 4.48 -12.43 6.07
N PRO A 42 3.91 -13.40 6.81
CA PRO A 42 4.53 -14.73 6.88
C PRO A 42 4.75 -15.40 5.54
N VAL A 43 3.86 -15.18 4.58
CA VAL A 43 3.94 -15.87 3.30
C VAL A 43 4.17 -14.96 2.10
N TRP A 44 4.29 -13.64 2.31
CA TRP A 44 4.58 -12.72 1.21
C TRP A 44 5.16 -11.42 1.72
N GLU A 45 5.83 -10.70 0.82
CA GLU A 45 6.38 -9.37 1.09
C GLU A 45 6.03 -8.47 -0.07
N ALA A 46 5.91 -7.18 0.20
CA ALA A 46 5.61 -6.22 -0.85
C ALA A 46 6.26 -4.87 -0.59
N GLU A 47 6.52 -4.14 -1.68
CA GLU A 47 6.93 -2.75 -1.64
C GLU A 47 5.76 -1.91 -2.12
N ILE A 48 5.48 -0.83 -1.40
CA ILE A 48 4.37 0.05 -1.71
C ILE A 48 4.93 1.43 -1.98
N TRP A 49 4.72 1.94 -3.21
CA TRP A 49 5.18 3.27 -3.60
C TRP A 49 4.00 4.21 -3.67
N LEU A 50 4.07 5.30 -2.92
CA LEU A 50 3.05 6.36 -2.98
C LEU A 50 3.46 7.33 -4.08
N ASP A 51 3.08 7.03 -5.31
CA ASP A 51 3.38 7.89 -6.44
C ASP A 51 2.35 9.02 -6.54
N ILE A 52 2.55 9.95 -7.45
CA ILE A 52 1.72 11.14 -7.55
C ILE A 52 0.28 10.82 -7.91
N GLU A 53 0.07 9.94 -8.87
CA GLU A 53 -1.27 9.65 -9.35
C GLU A 53 -1.80 8.29 -8.93
N GLU A 54 -0.95 7.44 -8.40
CA GLU A 54 -1.38 6.08 -8.06
C GLU A 54 -0.46 5.48 -7.01
N ILE A 55 -0.94 4.42 -6.36
CA ILE A 55 -0.13 3.61 -5.48
C ILE A 55 0.35 2.42 -6.30
N VAL A 56 1.66 2.20 -6.32
CA VAL A 56 2.24 1.05 -7.03
C VAL A 56 2.69 0.03 -6.00
N VAL A 57 2.23 -1.21 -6.13
CA VAL A 57 2.57 -2.28 -5.20
C VAL A 57 3.30 -3.36 -5.97
N ARG A 58 4.47 -3.76 -5.46
CA ARG A 58 5.24 -4.85 -6.04
C ARG A 58 5.33 -5.96 -5.01
N TYR A 59 4.70 -7.09 -5.30
CA TYR A 59 4.78 -8.29 -4.44
C TYR A 59 6.01 -9.08 -4.85
N LEU A 60 6.94 -9.26 -3.91
CA LEU A 60 8.24 -9.83 -4.22
C LEU A 60 8.16 -11.35 -4.37
N ASN A 61 8.70 -11.86 -5.47
CA ASN A 61 8.77 -13.29 -5.78
C ASN A 61 7.40 -13.98 -5.71
N ALA A 62 6.33 -13.27 -6.07
CA ALA A 62 4.98 -13.78 -5.88
C ALA A 62 4.44 -14.58 -7.06
N ALA A 63 5.02 -14.43 -8.24
CA ALA A 63 4.56 -15.18 -9.41
C ALA A 63 5.05 -16.62 -9.37
N ALA A 64 4.39 -17.48 -10.12
CA ALA A 64 4.71 -18.90 -10.12
C ALA A 64 6.16 -19.19 -10.56
N ASP A 65 6.74 -18.33 -11.38
CA ASP A 65 8.12 -18.48 -11.84
C ASP A 65 9.12 -17.76 -10.93
N GLY A 66 8.69 -17.24 -9.79
CA GLY A 66 9.55 -16.53 -8.85
C GLY A 66 9.71 -15.05 -9.15
N GLU A 67 9.06 -14.53 -10.18
CA GLU A 67 9.13 -13.12 -10.50
C GLU A 67 8.20 -12.31 -9.61
N ASP A 68 8.42 -10.98 -9.58
CA ASP A 68 7.57 -10.08 -8.82
C ASP A 68 6.24 -9.85 -9.55
N ILE A 69 5.19 -9.60 -8.77
CA ILE A 69 3.90 -9.19 -9.34
C ILE A 69 3.72 -7.72 -8.99
N GLN A 70 3.47 -6.88 -10.00
CA GLN A 70 3.25 -5.45 -9.79
C GLN A 70 1.81 -5.09 -10.11
N ARG A 71 1.20 -4.28 -9.23
CA ARG A 71 -0.14 -3.77 -9.41
C ARG A 71 -0.18 -2.29 -9.10
N SER A 72 -1.11 -1.56 -9.72
CA SER A 72 -1.28 -0.13 -9.48
C SER A 72 -2.71 0.15 -9.10
N PHE A 73 -2.91 1.10 -8.18
CA PHE A 73 -4.23 1.48 -7.70
C PHE A 73 -4.36 2.99 -7.70
N LYS A 74 -5.43 3.50 -8.27
CA LYS A 74 -5.64 4.94 -8.33
C LYS A 74 -6.15 5.47 -7.00
N TYR A 75 -5.78 6.70 -6.67
CA TYR A 75 -6.24 7.34 -5.44
C TYR A 75 -7.73 7.64 -5.44
N SER A 76 -8.41 7.48 -6.57
CA SER A 76 -9.87 7.61 -6.61
C SER A 76 -10.58 6.45 -5.92
N LEU A 77 -9.87 5.35 -5.67
CA LEU A 77 -10.43 4.21 -4.93
C LEU A 77 -10.47 4.55 -3.44
N SER A 78 -11.43 3.96 -2.73
CA SER A 78 -11.54 4.18 -1.30
C SER A 78 -10.44 3.42 -0.56
N ARG A 79 -10.17 3.84 0.69
CA ARG A 79 -9.21 3.12 1.53
C ARG A 79 -9.58 1.64 1.65
N ARG A 80 -10.87 1.36 1.80
CA ARG A 80 -11.32 -0.02 1.94
C ARG A 80 -11.00 -0.86 0.72
N ASP A 81 -11.27 -0.33 -0.48
CA ASP A 81 -11.00 -1.06 -1.72
C ASP A 81 -9.51 -1.31 -1.89
N ILE A 82 -8.68 -0.31 -1.62
CA ILE A 82 -7.24 -0.45 -1.75
C ILE A 82 -6.70 -1.41 -0.69
N GLU A 83 -7.20 -1.31 0.53
CA GLU A 83 -6.76 -2.17 1.62
C GLU A 83 -7.07 -3.64 1.32
N GLU A 84 -8.28 -3.92 0.84
CA GLU A 84 -8.64 -5.29 0.49
C GLU A 84 -7.81 -5.83 -0.68
N ALA A 85 -7.44 -4.94 -1.61
CA ALA A 85 -6.66 -5.37 -2.77
C ALA A 85 -5.19 -5.60 -2.43
N ILE A 86 -4.61 -4.77 -1.57
CA ILE A 86 -3.18 -4.85 -1.26
C ILE A 86 -2.88 -5.91 -0.21
N PHE A 87 -3.64 -5.93 0.88
CA PHE A 87 -3.28 -6.70 2.06
C PHE A 87 -3.96 -8.06 2.17
N SER A 88 -4.69 -8.48 1.16
CA SER A 88 -5.19 -9.82 1.15
C SER A 88 -4.16 -10.68 0.46
N GLU A 89 -3.54 -11.19 -0.01
CA GLU A 89 -2.48 -11.96 -0.63
C GLU A 89 -2.37 -11.65 -2.13
N PRO A 90 -1.19 -11.71 -2.64
CA PRO A 90 -0.99 -11.47 -4.08
C PRO A 90 -1.63 -12.55 -4.95
#